data_e2dc6d1c4ebe4ba0bf19037f3a8209ef
#
_entry.id   e2dc6d1c4ebe4ba0bf19037f3a8209ef
#
_cell.length_a   1.000
_cell.length_b   1.000
_cell.length_c   1.000
_cell.angle_alpha   90.00
_cell.angle_beta   90.00
_cell.angle_gamma   90.00
#
_symmetry.space_group_name_H-M   'P 1'
#
loop_
_entity.id
_entity.type
_entity.pdbx_description
1 polymer ?
#
loop_
_entity_poly.entity_id
_entity_poly.type
_entity_poly.pdbx_seq_one_letter_code
_entity_poly.pdbx_strand_id
1 'polypeptide(L)'
;VVKGRGLGKPGWLLLGLVTVVVLSVSGVWNPFPGVWDWVNRSAPIGGPGVVWQQRVGGTPRSVTIAGEAVVVEQRTRVEAVRLGDGTPLWKRKADWSAVAGAGQDAVVVVGKLLTRGYEVLDPVTGATRRRDDAAVAVWTWQNLLIDARCPAPTDCTLHAWDPRGDTPLWTAYLPGVQSGLLGDNPGLLDTRRIEAVRIDNGVSGPEPVPGLLGFPVDGRVHVLDTATGRVLVDIEPGRDERLSVVGGRMLRLTARSEEGNCRYAVSGWDPLSGQEIWQRAGVNFGTADAIGCAQRRDPLGARSVLVGVSPDGKQAVLDAYDGRLLLVTDVGTKIVAVDDRHALVRAADQRSVSVRELGGGETRWTRSAEEEPRASLTPAAAIFAEREPSRLVALDPGTGAELANLRTAANALAVGANGMVIGEGRQIGYVSFQSTDPAG
;
A
#
# COMPACT_ATOMS: atom_id res chain seq x y z
N VAL A 1 -13.31 -39.16 61.83
CA VAL A 1 -11.97 -38.83 61.26
C VAL A 1 -12.08 -38.88 59.73
N VAL A 2 -12.20 -37.74 59.12
CA VAL A 2 -12.24 -37.61 57.64
C VAL A 2 -10.80 -37.55 57.13
N LYS A 3 -10.35 -38.61 56.49
CA LYS A 3 -9.04 -38.64 55.77
C LYS A 3 -9.14 -37.71 54.57
N GLY A 4 -8.41 -36.59 54.64
CA GLY A 4 -8.21 -35.70 53.48
C GLY A 4 -7.44 -36.49 52.38
N ARG A 5 -8.08 -36.66 51.24
CA ARG A 5 -7.43 -37.14 50.00
C ARG A 5 -6.54 -35.99 49.49
N GLY A 6 -5.23 -36.18 49.66
CA GLY A 6 -4.25 -35.30 48.98
C GLY A 6 -4.45 -35.37 47.47
N LEU A 7 -4.48 -34.24 46.84
CA LEU A 7 -4.47 -34.13 45.38
C LEU A 7 -3.22 -34.80 44.85
N GLY A 8 -3.43 -35.89 44.12
CA GLY A 8 -2.34 -36.61 43.47
C GLY A 8 -1.63 -35.76 42.41
N LYS A 9 -0.41 -36.13 41.99
CA LYS A 9 0.42 -35.43 41.00
C LYS A 9 -0.33 -34.83 39.79
N PRO A 10 -1.39 -35.42 39.21
CA PRO A 10 -2.17 -34.80 38.15
C PRO A 10 -3.00 -33.61 38.58
N GLY A 11 -3.41 -33.51 39.88
CA GLY A 11 -4.21 -32.36 40.37
C GLY A 11 -3.45 -31.05 40.43
N TRP A 12 -2.13 -31.11 40.69
CA TRP A 12 -1.29 -29.90 40.69
C TRP A 12 -1.05 -29.36 39.28
N LEU A 13 -0.96 -30.23 38.29
CA LEU A 13 -0.83 -29.82 36.88
C LEU A 13 -2.11 -29.13 36.40
N LEU A 14 -3.27 -29.64 36.79
CA LEU A 14 -4.58 -29.06 36.46
C LEU A 14 -4.77 -27.70 37.13
N LEU A 15 -4.39 -27.57 38.39
CA LEU A 15 -4.42 -26.31 39.12
C LEU A 15 -3.50 -25.26 38.48
N GLY A 16 -2.28 -25.68 38.12
CA GLY A 16 -1.33 -24.81 37.42
C GLY A 16 -1.87 -24.33 36.08
N LEU A 17 -2.47 -25.22 35.29
CA LEU A 17 -3.08 -24.88 34.00
C LEU A 17 -4.23 -23.88 34.15
N VAL A 18 -5.11 -24.11 35.10
CA VAL A 18 -6.26 -23.21 35.40
C VAL A 18 -5.74 -21.84 35.83
N THR A 19 -4.72 -21.79 36.67
CA THR A 19 -4.13 -20.52 37.14
C THR A 19 -3.53 -19.74 35.95
N VAL A 20 -2.80 -20.39 35.04
CA VAL A 20 -2.26 -19.78 33.84
C VAL A 20 -3.37 -19.22 32.94
N VAL A 21 -4.44 -19.99 32.73
CA VAL A 21 -5.59 -19.55 31.93
C VAL A 21 -6.27 -18.34 32.56
N VAL A 22 -6.53 -18.36 33.87
CA VAL A 22 -7.16 -17.24 34.58
C VAL A 22 -6.31 -15.98 34.54
N LEU A 23 -5.00 -16.09 34.75
CA LEU A 23 -4.06 -14.95 34.65
C LEU A 23 -3.94 -14.40 33.25
N SER A 24 -4.03 -15.28 32.23
CA SER A 24 -4.01 -14.87 30.83
C SER A 24 -5.28 -14.15 30.40
N VAL A 25 -6.44 -14.65 30.82
CA VAL A 25 -7.75 -14.06 30.52
C VAL A 25 -7.96 -12.75 31.27
N SER A 26 -7.47 -12.64 32.50
CA SER A 26 -7.52 -11.42 33.30
C SER A 26 -6.55 -10.31 32.83
N GLY A 27 -5.65 -10.64 31.90
CA GLY A 27 -4.65 -9.70 31.38
C GLY A 27 -3.50 -9.38 32.34
N VAL A 28 -3.46 -10.00 33.54
CA VAL A 28 -2.42 -9.77 34.55
C VAL A 28 -1.08 -10.38 34.12
N TRP A 29 -1.11 -11.55 33.48
CA TRP A 29 0.08 -12.22 32.99
C TRP A 29 -0.28 -13.16 31.84
N ASN A 30 0.34 -12.97 30.69
CA ASN A 30 0.19 -13.85 29.54
C ASN A 30 1.55 -14.49 29.17
N PRO A 31 1.79 -15.74 29.56
CA PRO A 31 3.04 -16.43 29.23
C PRO A 31 3.09 -16.93 27.78
N PHE A 32 1.93 -16.99 27.09
CA PHE A 32 1.84 -17.57 25.75
C PHE A 32 2.73 -16.87 24.72
N PRO A 33 2.85 -15.54 24.68
CA PRO A 33 3.78 -14.89 23.74
C PRO A 33 5.23 -15.35 23.93
N GLY A 34 5.69 -15.48 25.19
CA GLY A 34 7.05 -15.89 25.50
C GLY A 34 7.32 -17.37 25.19
N VAL A 35 6.36 -18.25 25.48
CA VAL A 35 6.44 -19.67 25.16
C VAL A 35 6.34 -19.90 23.66
N TRP A 36 5.43 -19.20 22.99
CA TRP A 36 5.28 -19.27 21.53
C TRP A 36 6.51 -18.73 20.81
N ASP A 37 7.09 -17.65 21.30
CA ASP A 37 8.35 -17.10 20.81
C ASP A 37 9.55 -18.04 21.07
N TRP A 38 9.49 -18.84 22.12
CA TRP A 38 10.53 -19.85 22.39
C TRP A 38 10.38 -21.09 21.50
N VAL A 39 9.15 -21.52 21.24
CA VAL A 39 8.83 -22.63 20.32
C VAL A 39 9.10 -22.24 18.88
N ASN A 40 8.68 -21.03 18.50
CA ASN A 40 8.94 -20.42 17.19
C ASN A 40 10.19 -19.52 17.24
N ARG A 41 11.30 -20.01 17.74
CA ARG A 41 12.57 -19.34 17.48
C ARG A 41 12.85 -19.45 15.99
N SER A 42 12.29 -18.51 15.22
CA SER A 42 12.67 -18.32 13.84
C SER A 42 14.21 -18.19 13.77
N ALA A 43 14.81 -18.92 12.85
CA ALA A 43 16.22 -18.73 12.56
C ALA A 43 16.48 -17.22 12.32
N PRO A 44 17.65 -16.70 12.76
CA PRO A 44 17.96 -15.30 12.46
C PRO A 44 17.76 -15.05 10.97
N ILE A 45 17.15 -13.90 10.62
CA ILE A 45 16.98 -13.48 9.21
C ILE A 45 18.34 -13.38 8.50
N GLY A 46 19.41 -13.54 9.25
CA GLY A 46 20.81 -13.36 8.88
C GLY A 46 21.25 -14.17 7.66
N GLY A 47 21.76 -13.44 6.69
CA GLY A 47 22.49 -13.91 5.51
C GLY A 47 23.50 -12.85 5.10
N PRO A 48 24.44 -13.14 4.20
CA PRO A 48 25.31 -12.13 3.63
C PRO A 48 24.45 -11.06 2.98
N GLY A 49 24.71 -9.78 3.29
CA GLY A 49 23.95 -8.62 2.79
C GLY A 49 22.96 -8.01 3.78
N VAL A 50 22.66 -8.66 4.92
CA VAL A 50 21.86 -8.03 6.00
C VAL A 50 22.77 -7.12 6.82
N VAL A 51 22.49 -5.79 6.76
CA VAL A 51 23.26 -4.77 7.46
C VAL A 51 23.04 -4.84 8.97
N TRP A 52 21.75 -4.99 9.36
CA TRP A 52 21.36 -5.19 10.75
C TRP A 52 20.07 -6.01 10.83
N GLN A 53 19.85 -6.59 11.98
CA GLN A 53 18.60 -7.25 12.33
C GLN A 53 18.20 -6.90 13.76
N GLN A 54 16.91 -6.81 14.02
CA GLN A 54 16.36 -6.45 15.31
C GLN A 54 15.01 -7.11 15.55
N ARG A 55 14.72 -7.35 16.83
CA ARG A 55 13.40 -7.79 17.27
C ARG A 55 12.55 -6.60 17.69
N VAL A 56 11.38 -6.46 17.10
CA VAL A 56 10.40 -5.44 17.44
C VAL A 56 9.40 -5.92 18.50
N GLY A 57 8.74 -4.99 19.14
CA GLY A 57 7.90 -5.29 20.31
C GLY A 57 6.64 -6.09 20.04
N GLY A 58 6.18 -6.18 18.80
CA GLY A 58 5.01 -6.96 18.33
C GLY A 58 5.18 -7.34 16.87
N THR A 59 4.28 -8.16 16.35
CA THR A 59 4.26 -8.49 14.92
C THR A 59 3.94 -7.24 14.12
N PRO A 60 4.77 -6.85 13.14
CA PRO A 60 4.51 -5.73 12.25
C PRO A 60 3.20 -5.93 11.48
N ARG A 61 2.39 -4.88 11.39
CA ARG A 61 1.24 -4.78 10.49
C ARG A 61 1.63 -4.07 9.20
N SER A 62 2.42 -3.01 9.38
CA SER A 62 2.97 -2.22 8.30
C SER A 62 4.40 -1.81 8.67
N VAL A 63 5.25 -1.69 7.68
CA VAL A 63 6.61 -1.16 7.81
C VAL A 63 6.82 -0.17 6.68
N THR A 64 7.34 1.01 7.01
CA THR A 64 7.60 2.06 6.02
C THR A 64 8.94 2.72 6.32
N ILE A 65 9.67 3.11 5.28
CA ILE A 65 10.90 3.89 5.41
C ILE A 65 10.52 5.38 5.38
N ALA A 66 10.92 6.11 6.42
CA ALA A 66 10.70 7.54 6.58
C ALA A 66 12.04 8.26 6.77
N GLY A 67 12.65 8.71 5.68
CA GLY A 67 14.00 9.28 5.72
C GLY A 67 15.03 8.29 6.28
N GLU A 68 15.65 8.65 7.42
CA GLU A 68 16.64 7.82 8.12
C GLU A 68 16.02 6.85 9.14
N ALA A 69 14.71 6.74 9.19
CA ALA A 69 14.01 5.86 10.12
C ALA A 69 13.20 4.77 9.39
N VAL A 70 13.12 3.60 10.01
CA VAL A 70 12.16 2.55 9.68
C VAL A 70 11.04 2.61 10.70
N VAL A 71 9.84 2.88 10.26
CA VAL A 71 8.63 2.98 11.08
C VAL A 71 7.91 1.65 11.04
N VAL A 72 7.65 1.08 12.20
CA VAL A 72 7.01 -0.22 12.37
C VAL A 72 5.69 -0.02 13.09
N GLU A 73 4.60 -0.23 12.37
CA GLU A 73 3.27 -0.24 12.94
C GLU A 73 2.94 -1.62 13.52
N GLN A 74 2.40 -1.62 14.72
CA GLN A 74 1.89 -2.80 15.42
C GLN A 74 0.45 -2.51 15.88
N ARG A 75 -0.21 -3.50 16.47
CA ARG A 75 -1.63 -3.39 16.83
C ARG A 75 -1.99 -2.17 17.71
N THR A 76 -1.15 -1.78 18.64
CA THR A 76 -1.43 -0.70 19.63
C THR A 76 -0.25 0.23 19.84
N ARG A 77 0.74 0.14 18.96
CA ARG A 77 1.99 0.86 19.10
C ARG A 77 2.66 1.03 17.75
N VAL A 78 3.29 2.17 17.60
CA VAL A 78 4.22 2.47 16.51
C VAL A 78 5.60 2.66 17.12
N GLU A 79 6.61 2.05 16.52
CA GLU A 79 8.00 2.24 16.93
C GLU A 79 8.85 2.54 15.72
N ALA A 80 9.92 3.30 15.93
CA ALA A 80 10.89 3.59 14.91
C ALA A 80 12.28 3.11 15.30
N VAL A 81 13.01 2.63 14.29
CA VAL A 81 14.43 2.27 14.41
C VAL A 81 15.22 2.99 13.33
N ARG A 82 16.50 3.24 13.58
CA ARG A 82 17.37 3.90 12.61
C ARG A 82 17.61 3.01 11.41
N LEU A 83 17.50 3.57 10.21
CA LEU A 83 17.68 2.81 8.96
C LEU A 83 19.10 2.27 8.81
N GLY A 84 20.11 3.04 9.23
CA GLY A 84 21.51 2.68 9.03
C GLY A 84 22.03 1.54 9.92
N ASP A 85 21.54 1.41 11.15
CA ASP A 85 22.10 0.46 12.14
C ASP A 85 21.05 -0.30 12.98
N GLY A 86 19.76 -0.01 12.77
CA GLY A 86 18.67 -0.66 13.48
C GLY A 86 18.51 -0.19 14.94
N THR A 87 19.25 0.82 15.41
CA THR A 87 19.10 1.32 16.79
C THR A 87 17.67 1.83 17.04
N PRO A 88 17.04 1.46 18.18
CA PRO A 88 15.74 2.00 18.55
C PRO A 88 15.76 3.51 18.70
N LEU A 89 14.84 4.21 18.06
CA LEU A 89 14.71 5.66 18.12
C LEU A 89 13.63 6.07 19.13
N TRP A 90 12.39 5.68 18.89
CA TRP A 90 11.28 6.04 19.76
C TRP A 90 10.15 5.01 19.67
N LYS A 91 9.16 5.14 20.59
CA LYS A 91 7.93 4.34 20.63
C LYS A 91 6.74 5.23 21.01
N ARG A 92 5.59 5.03 20.34
CA ARG A 92 4.33 5.74 20.60
C ARG A 92 3.17 4.75 20.74
N LYS A 93 2.20 5.07 21.60
CA LYS A 93 0.91 4.37 21.65
C LYS A 93 0.03 4.95 20.54
N ALA A 94 -0.14 4.18 19.47
CA ALA A 94 -0.96 4.52 18.33
C ALA A 94 -1.47 3.21 17.71
N ASP A 95 -2.59 3.28 17.01
CA ASP A 95 -3.22 2.10 16.39
C ASP A 95 -2.93 2.04 14.89
N TRP A 96 -2.45 3.14 14.31
CA TRP A 96 -2.06 3.25 12.90
C TRP A 96 -0.95 4.29 12.73
N SER A 97 -0.22 4.13 11.62
CA SER A 97 0.78 5.10 11.17
C SER A 97 0.78 5.24 9.66
N ALA A 98 1.16 6.42 9.19
CA ALA A 98 1.43 6.71 7.80
C ALA A 98 2.67 7.60 7.69
N VAL A 99 3.26 7.66 6.50
CA VAL A 99 4.41 8.53 6.24
C VAL A 99 4.01 9.55 5.19
N ALA A 100 4.32 10.82 5.43
CA ALA A 100 4.26 11.89 4.44
C ALA A 100 5.65 12.47 4.25
N GLY A 101 5.90 13.09 3.10
CA GLY A 101 7.24 13.60 2.80
C GLY A 101 8.17 12.53 2.24
N ALA A 102 9.32 12.95 1.74
CA ALA A 102 10.36 12.09 1.23
C ALA A 102 11.74 12.55 1.72
N GLY A 103 12.66 11.61 1.87
CA GLY A 103 14.03 11.91 2.33
C GLY A 103 14.04 12.66 3.66
N GLN A 104 14.67 13.82 3.68
CA GLN A 104 14.76 14.65 4.88
C GLN A 104 13.44 15.35 5.26
N ASP A 105 12.50 15.47 4.31
CA ASP A 105 11.19 16.07 4.56
C ASP A 105 10.17 15.07 5.06
N ALA A 106 10.55 13.81 5.21
CA ALA A 106 9.66 12.79 5.74
C ALA A 106 9.21 13.12 7.16
N VAL A 107 7.95 12.81 7.44
CA VAL A 107 7.32 12.87 8.76
C VAL A 107 6.48 11.61 8.97
N VAL A 108 6.26 11.27 10.23
CA VAL A 108 5.41 10.13 10.60
C VAL A 108 4.10 10.66 11.17
N VAL A 109 3.01 10.26 10.59
CA VAL A 109 1.65 10.58 11.06
C VAL A 109 1.15 9.40 11.86
N VAL A 110 0.67 9.65 13.07
CA VAL A 110 0.15 8.59 13.95
C VAL A 110 -1.20 8.97 14.53
N GLY A 111 -2.04 7.99 14.77
CA GLY A 111 -3.35 8.22 15.39
C GLY A 111 -3.92 6.96 16.01
N LYS A 112 -5.15 7.09 16.51
CA LYS A 112 -5.91 6.00 17.11
C LYS A 112 -7.20 5.75 16.34
N LEU A 113 -7.59 4.51 16.21
CA LEU A 113 -8.76 4.10 15.41
C LEU A 113 -10.10 4.62 15.97
N LEU A 114 -10.22 4.76 17.28
CA LEU A 114 -11.50 5.10 17.94
C LEU A 114 -11.59 6.56 18.42
N THR A 115 -10.60 7.37 18.10
CA THR A 115 -10.58 8.79 18.48
C THR A 115 -10.28 9.65 17.27
N ARG A 116 -10.86 10.86 17.25
CA ARG A 116 -10.49 11.88 16.29
C ARG A 116 -9.06 12.35 16.53
N GLY A 117 -8.46 12.89 15.51
CA GLY A 117 -7.16 13.53 15.58
C GLY A 117 -5.98 12.64 15.23
N TYR A 118 -4.86 13.32 15.00
CA TYR A 118 -3.58 12.71 14.66
C TYR A 118 -2.42 13.57 15.18
N GLU A 119 -1.24 12.98 15.26
CA GLU A 119 0.01 13.67 15.52
C GLU A 119 0.96 13.49 14.34
N VAL A 120 1.67 14.55 13.98
CA VAL A 120 2.79 14.52 13.03
C VAL A 120 4.08 14.52 13.84
N LEU A 121 4.90 13.51 13.65
CA LEU A 121 6.13 13.29 14.39
C LEU A 121 7.34 13.43 13.48
N ASP A 122 8.43 13.91 14.06
CA ASP A 122 9.74 13.79 13.46
C ASP A 122 10.19 12.32 13.44
N PRO A 123 10.61 11.76 12.29
CA PRO A 123 10.87 10.34 12.15
C PRO A 123 12.05 9.84 12.99
N VAL A 124 13.04 10.71 13.27
CA VAL A 124 14.25 10.35 14.02
C VAL A 124 14.08 10.56 15.52
N THR A 125 13.52 11.68 15.93
CA THR A 125 13.41 12.04 17.35
C THR A 125 12.09 11.62 17.98
N GLY A 126 11.04 11.36 17.18
CA GLY A 126 9.70 11.11 17.67
C GLY A 126 9.04 12.35 18.31
N ALA A 127 9.62 13.52 18.16
CA ALA A 127 9.06 14.77 18.67
C ALA A 127 7.81 15.15 17.87
N THR A 128 6.76 15.54 18.57
CA THR A 128 5.53 16.02 17.93
C THR A 128 5.78 17.39 17.31
N ARG A 129 5.60 17.51 16.00
CA ARG A 129 5.68 18.75 15.21
C ARG A 129 4.35 19.46 15.16
N ARG A 130 3.30 18.71 14.85
CA ARG A 130 1.93 19.20 14.75
C ARG A 130 0.98 18.18 15.33
N ARG A 131 -0.11 18.67 15.89
CA ARG A 131 -1.21 17.85 16.39
C ARG A 131 -2.52 18.46 15.94
N ASP A 132 -3.44 17.62 15.56
CA ASP A 132 -4.82 17.98 15.28
C ASP A 132 -5.75 17.04 16.05
N ASP A 133 -6.63 17.59 16.86
CA ASP A 133 -7.57 16.82 17.68
C ASP A 133 -8.97 16.74 17.06
N ALA A 134 -9.22 17.50 15.96
CA ALA A 134 -10.52 17.61 15.31
C ALA A 134 -10.64 16.81 14.01
N ALA A 135 -9.52 16.46 13.40
CA ALA A 135 -9.51 15.73 12.13
C ALA A 135 -10.22 14.38 12.24
N VAL A 136 -11.04 14.07 11.25
CA VAL A 136 -11.77 12.80 11.13
C VAL A 136 -11.10 11.85 10.13
N ALA A 137 -10.26 12.39 9.24
CA ALA A 137 -9.49 11.64 8.27
C ALA A 137 -8.19 12.37 7.94
N VAL A 138 -7.17 11.62 7.53
CA VAL A 138 -5.90 12.15 7.05
C VAL A 138 -5.33 11.27 5.94
N TRP A 139 -4.71 11.88 4.94
CA TRP A 139 -4.10 11.26 3.77
C TRP A 139 -2.72 11.80 3.56
N THR A 140 -1.81 10.94 3.15
CA THR A 140 -0.40 11.26 3.10
C THR A 140 0.19 10.96 1.73
N TRP A 141 0.95 11.90 1.21
CA TRP A 141 1.72 11.77 -0.01
C TRP A 141 3.15 12.28 0.22
N GLN A 142 3.99 12.11 -0.79
CA GLN A 142 5.39 12.51 -0.74
C GLN A 142 5.57 14.02 -0.54
N ASN A 143 4.67 14.83 -1.06
CA ASN A 143 4.76 16.30 -1.03
C ASN A 143 3.53 16.97 -0.43
N LEU A 144 2.58 16.21 0.09
CA LEU A 144 1.34 16.75 0.64
C LEU A 144 0.78 15.85 1.75
N LEU A 145 0.15 16.48 2.73
CA LEU A 145 -0.74 15.85 3.68
C LEU A 145 -2.08 16.59 3.62
N ILE A 146 -3.18 15.86 3.53
CA ILE A 146 -4.52 16.43 3.59
C ILE A 146 -5.24 15.86 4.80
N ASP A 147 -5.85 16.73 5.61
CA ASP A 147 -6.78 16.29 6.65
C ASP A 147 -8.21 16.78 6.34
N ALA A 148 -9.18 16.11 6.92
CA ALA A 148 -10.57 16.52 6.88
C ALA A 148 -11.08 16.76 8.30
N ARG A 149 -11.75 17.90 8.49
CA ARG A 149 -12.46 18.26 9.73
C ARG A 149 -13.93 18.41 9.42
N CYS A 150 -14.75 17.63 10.09
CA CYS A 150 -16.21 17.66 9.89
C CYS A 150 -16.89 18.02 11.22
N PRO A 151 -17.25 19.30 11.43
CA PRO A 151 -18.05 19.70 12.59
C PRO A 151 -19.43 19.05 12.58
N ALA A 152 -20.01 18.83 11.39
CA ALA A 152 -21.19 18.01 11.16
C ALA A 152 -20.93 16.97 10.06
N PRO A 153 -21.69 15.88 9.98
CA PRO A 153 -21.48 14.83 8.97
C PRO A 153 -21.53 15.34 7.52
N THR A 154 -22.31 16.38 7.27
CA THR A 154 -22.51 16.99 5.96
C THR A 154 -21.73 18.30 5.76
N ASP A 155 -20.82 18.63 6.67
CA ASP A 155 -20.08 19.88 6.64
C ASP A 155 -18.61 19.58 6.95
N CYS A 156 -17.81 19.46 5.94
CA CYS A 156 -16.40 19.12 6.06
C CYS A 156 -15.50 20.17 5.40
N THR A 157 -14.36 20.39 6.02
CA THR A 157 -13.29 21.22 5.48
C THR A 157 -12.04 20.39 5.33
N LEU A 158 -11.46 20.38 4.14
CA LEU A 158 -10.15 19.83 3.87
C LEU A 158 -9.09 20.88 4.11
N HIS A 159 -7.99 20.48 4.70
CA HIS A 159 -6.79 21.31 4.86
C HIS A 159 -5.60 20.55 4.28
N ALA A 160 -4.91 21.18 3.36
CA ALA A 160 -3.67 20.62 2.81
C ALA A 160 -2.47 21.27 3.46
N TRP A 161 -1.46 20.48 3.72
CA TRP A 161 -0.27 20.88 4.44
C TRP A 161 0.98 20.42 3.69
N ASP A 162 2.00 21.24 3.67
CA ASP A 162 3.34 20.72 3.53
C ASP A 162 3.60 19.71 4.64
N PRO A 163 4.23 18.55 4.39
CA PRO A 163 4.46 17.53 5.42
C PRO A 163 5.11 18.08 6.70
N ARG A 164 6.02 19.04 6.57
CA ARG A 164 6.69 19.72 7.69
C ARG A 164 6.10 21.08 8.07
N GLY A 165 5.16 21.58 7.29
CA GLY A 165 4.58 22.91 7.45
C GLY A 165 3.62 23.02 8.64
N ASP A 166 3.51 24.23 9.18
CA ASP A 166 2.63 24.55 10.31
C ASP A 166 1.39 25.33 9.89
N THR A 167 1.34 25.81 8.65
CA THR A 167 0.22 26.53 8.07
C THR A 167 -0.33 25.74 6.89
N PRO A 168 -1.67 25.69 6.71
CA PRO A 168 -2.24 25.01 5.55
C PRO A 168 -1.86 25.75 4.27
N LEU A 169 -1.51 24.98 3.24
CA LEU A 169 -1.26 25.47 1.89
C LEU A 169 -2.55 25.99 1.25
N TRP A 170 -3.62 25.27 1.48
CA TRP A 170 -4.97 25.64 1.06
C TRP A 170 -6.02 24.95 1.94
N THR A 171 -7.24 25.47 1.84
CA THR A 171 -8.42 24.92 2.51
C THR A 171 -9.55 24.83 1.50
N ALA A 172 -10.27 23.71 1.50
CA ALA A 172 -11.41 23.49 0.62
C ALA A 172 -12.63 23.01 1.41
N TYR A 173 -13.80 23.48 1.03
CA TYR A 173 -15.05 23.00 1.59
C TYR A 173 -15.59 21.84 0.78
N LEU A 174 -16.07 20.80 1.48
CA LEU A 174 -16.84 19.70 0.91
C LEU A 174 -18.15 19.52 1.68
N PRO A 175 -19.27 19.22 0.99
CA PRO A 175 -20.58 19.03 1.64
C PRO A 175 -20.67 17.81 2.55
N GLY A 176 -19.62 17.04 2.67
CA GLY A 176 -19.49 15.90 3.54
C GLY A 176 -18.29 15.08 3.10
N VAL A 177 -17.77 14.30 4.01
CA VAL A 177 -16.83 13.21 3.74
C VAL A 177 -17.37 12.03 4.50
N GLN A 178 -17.60 10.91 3.85
CA GLN A 178 -17.92 9.71 4.61
C GLN A 178 -16.81 9.53 5.62
N SER A 179 -17.16 9.57 6.91
CA SER A 179 -16.21 9.50 8.02
C SER A 179 -15.43 8.20 7.94
N GLY A 180 -14.43 8.20 7.10
CA GLY A 180 -13.42 7.17 7.02
C GLY A 180 -12.62 7.20 8.30
N LEU A 181 -12.24 6.04 8.77
CA LEU A 181 -11.28 5.91 9.84
C LEU A 181 -10.01 6.68 9.47
N LEU A 182 -9.44 7.37 10.44
CA LEU A 182 -8.08 7.85 10.37
C LEU A 182 -7.17 6.65 10.16
N GLY A 183 -6.29 6.70 9.23
CA GLY A 183 -5.41 5.60 8.87
C GLY A 183 -5.29 5.42 7.38
N ASP A 184 -4.76 4.30 6.98
CA ASP A 184 -4.62 3.97 5.56
C ASP A 184 -5.85 4.32 4.79
N ASN A 185 -5.69 5.21 3.88
CA ASN A 185 -6.72 5.89 3.18
C ASN A 185 -7.25 5.37 1.91
N PRO A 186 -7.46 4.12 1.80
CA PRO A 186 -7.78 3.54 0.53
C PRO A 186 -9.16 3.88 0.01
N GLY A 187 -10.07 4.21 0.88
CA GLY A 187 -11.45 4.32 0.50
C GLY A 187 -11.92 5.72 0.13
N LEU A 188 -11.06 6.72 0.26
CA LEU A 188 -11.52 8.07 0.15
C LEU A 188 -11.56 8.62 -1.22
N LEU A 189 -10.74 8.12 -2.01
CA LEU A 189 -10.73 8.47 -3.39
C LEU A 189 -11.63 7.51 -4.09
N ASP A 190 -12.87 7.66 -3.88
CA ASP A 190 -13.74 6.75 -4.52
C ASP A 190 -14.36 7.24 -5.80
N THR A 191 -13.64 7.86 -6.39
CA THR A 191 -13.46 7.46 -7.70
C THR A 191 -12.44 6.39 -7.65
N ARG A 192 -12.64 5.46 -7.03
CA ARG A 192 -11.94 4.28 -6.60
C ARG A 192 -10.43 4.35 -6.70
N ARG A 193 -9.81 4.09 -5.60
CA ARG A 193 -8.44 3.69 -5.45
C ARG A 193 -8.04 2.81 -6.62
N ILE A 194 -6.95 3.18 -7.27
CA ILE A 194 -6.25 2.23 -8.13
C ILE A 194 -5.65 1.20 -7.20
N GLU A 195 -6.08 -0.03 -7.30
CA GLU A 195 -5.46 -1.10 -6.58
C GLU A 195 -4.14 -1.43 -7.29
N ALA A 196 -3.05 -1.34 -6.58
CA ALA A 196 -1.77 -1.76 -7.11
C ALA A 196 -1.86 -3.23 -7.54
N VAL A 197 -1.40 -3.52 -8.76
CA VAL A 197 -1.39 -4.88 -9.25
C VAL A 197 -0.38 -5.67 -8.44
N ARG A 198 -0.89 -6.39 -7.45
CA ARG A 198 -0.20 -7.33 -6.59
C ARG A 198 1.10 -6.83 -5.96
N ILE A 199 1.01 -6.25 -4.78
CA ILE A 199 2.14 -5.95 -3.92
C ILE A 199 2.15 -6.99 -2.78
N ASP A 200 2.72 -8.16 -3.03
CA ASP A 200 2.84 -9.20 -2.01
C ASP A 200 4.10 -9.03 -1.14
N ASN A 201 5.10 -8.28 -1.61
CA ASN A 201 6.40 -8.17 -0.96
C ASN A 201 6.95 -6.75 -1.05
N GLY A 202 6.85 -6.03 0.04
CA GLY A 202 7.39 -4.69 0.18
C GLY A 202 6.49 -3.61 -0.41
N VAL A 203 6.47 -2.49 0.26
CA VAL A 203 5.77 -1.27 -0.15
C VAL A 203 6.83 -0.19 -0.33
N SER A 204 6.79 0.52 -1.45
CA SER A 204 7.55 1.76 -1.57
C SER A 204 6.95 2.82 -0.62
N GLY A 205 7.75 3.80 -0.23
CA GLY A 205 7.29 4.95 0.55
C GLY A 205 6.14 5.71 -0.12
N PRO A 206 5.70 6.82 0.48
CA PRO A 206 4.59 7.59 -0.05
C PRO A 206 4.88 8.06 -1.48
N GLU A 207 3.85 8.04 -2.33
CA GLU A 207 3.92 8.53 -3.70
C GLU A 207 3.70 10.04 -3.76
N PRO A 208 4.15 10.73 -4.83
CA PRO A 208 3.76 12.11 -5.08
C PRO A 208 2.25 12.26 -5.16
N VAL A 209 1.70 13.37 -4.65
CA VAL A 209 0.27 13.63 -4.75
C VAL A 209 -0.13 13.71 -6.23
N PRO A 210 -1.22 13.05 -6.67
CA PRO A 210 -1.74 13.23 -8.02
C PRO A 210 -2.28 14.66 -8.19
N GLY A 211 -2.29 15.18 -9.41
CA GLY A 211 -2.79 16.53 -9.70
C GLY A 211 -4.29 16.72 -9.40
N LEU A 212 -5.04 15.63 -9.41
CA LEU A 212 -6.47 15.59 -9.13
C LEU A 212 -6.79 14.53 -8.10
N LEU A 213 -7.73 14.85 -7.21
CA LEU A 213 -8.34 13.88 -6.27
C LEU A 213 -9.85 13.86 -6.46
N GLY A 214 -10.45 12.70 -6.30
CA GLY A 214 -11.91 12.53 -6.33
C GLY A 214 -12.44 12.17 -4.94
N PHE A 215 -13.47 12.89 -4.49
CA PHE A 215 -14.13 12.67 -3.20
C PHE A 215 -15.58 12.28 -3.44
N PRO A 216 -16.01 11.05 -3.12
CA PRO A 216 -17.40 10.67 -3.22
C PRO A 216 -18.16 11.20 -2.00
N VAL A 217 -19.21 11.92 -2.24
CA VAL A 217 -20.11 12.44 -1.22
C VAL A 217 -21.54 12.34 -1.74
N ASP A 218 -22.39 11.62 -1.02
CA ASP A 218 -23.83 11.48 -1.31
C ASP A 218 -24.14 11.05 -2.76
N GLY A 219 -23.35 10.08 -3.28
CA GLY A 219 -23.51 9.58 -4.64
C GLY A 219 -22.92 10.48 -5.74
N ARG A 220 -22.36 11.61 -5.38
CA ARG A 220 -21.67 12.53 -6.29
C ARG A 220 -20.16 12.42 -6.11
N VAL A 221 -19.41 12.81 -7.11
CA VAL A 221 -17.94 12.87 -7.08
C VAL A 221 -17.49 14.31 -7.22
N HIS A 222 -16.82 14.78 -6.20
CA HIS A 222 -16.18 16.10 -6.20
C HIS A 222 -14.72 15.94 -6.63
N VAL A 223 -14.37 16.49 -7.79
CA VAL A 223 -12.99 16.45 -8.30
C VAL A 223 -12.26 17.71 -7.88
N LEU A 224 -11.16 17.52 -7.16
CA LEU A 224 -10.39 18.60 -6.55
C LEU A 224 -9.01 18.69 -7.19
N ASP A 225 -8.58 19.91 -7.51
CA ASP A 225 -7.22 20.25 -7.88
C ASP A 225 -6.34 20.28 -6.63
N THR A 226 -5.33 19.44 -6.58
CA THR A 226 -4.47 19.29 -5.40
C THR A 226 -3.48 20.42 -5.19
N ALA A 227 -3.18 21.19 -6.23
CA ALA A 227 -2.30 22.34 -6.11
C ALA A 227 -2.98 23.55 -5.45
N THR A 228 -4.30 23.70 -5.67
CA THR A 228 -5.04 24.90 -5.25
C THR A 228 -6.15 24.63 -4.24
N GLY A 229 -6.56 23.38 -4.07
CA GLY A 229 -7.73 23.00 -3.26
C GLY A 229 -9.07 23.32 -3.93
N ARG A 230 -9.08 23.80 -5.17
CA ARG A 230 -10.32 24.16 -5.84
C ARG A 230 -11.09 22.93 -6.29
N VAL A 231 -12.36 22.84 -5.93
CA VAL A 231 -13.28 21.86 -6.51
C VAL A 231 -13.58 22.27 -7.94
N LEU A 232 -13.19 21.45 -8.91
CA LEU A 232 -13.33 21.70 -10.35
C LEU A 232 -14.69 21.27 -10.86
N VAL A 233 -15.12 20.10 -10.41
CA VAL A 233 -16.34 19.43 -10.87
C VAL A 233 -16.99 18.75 -9.68
N ASP A 234 -18.32 18.77 -9.71
CA ASP A 234 -19.22 18.03 -8.84
C ASP A 234 -20.21 17.28 -9.74
N ILE A 235 -20.07 15.97 -9.86
CA ILE A 235 -20.79 15.19 -10.84
C ILE A 235 -21.46 13.95 -10.22
N GLU A 236 -22.68 13.66 -10.63
CA GLU A 236 -23.38 12.43 -10.32
C GLU A 236 -23.14 11.41 -11.45
N PRO A 237 -22.56 10.22 -11.13
CA PRO A 237 -22.37 9.19 -12.14
C PRO A 237 -23.72 8.68 -12.67
N GLY A 238 -23.77 8.37 -13.95
CA GLY A 238 -24.93 7.74 -14.57
C GLY A 238 -25.19 6.34 -14.01
N ARG A 239 -26.39 5.79 -14.29
CA ARG A 239 -26.84 4.47 -13.78
C ARG A 239 -25.87 3.32 -14.12
N ASP A 240 -25.28 3.34 -15.32
CA ASP A 240 -24.35 2.31 -15.82
C ASP A 240 -22.91 2.83 -15.91
N GLU A 241 -22.63 3.85 -15.13
CA GLU A 241 -21.39 4.60 -15.17
C GLU A 241 -20.68 4.53 -13.81
N ARG A 242 -19.39 4.40 -13.87
CA ARG A 242 -18.51 4.54 -12.71
C ARG A 242 -17.44 5.56 -13.01
N LEU A 243 -17.17 6.42 -12.05
CA LEU A 243 -16.14 7.43 -12.19
C LEU A 243 -14.86 6.99 -11.48
N SER A 244 -13.72 7.36 -12.03
CA SER A 244 -12.39 7.23 -11.42
C SER A 244 -11.56 8.47 -11.75
N VAL A 245 -10.74 8.95 -10.81
CA VAL A 245 -9.80 10.05 -11.04
C VAL A 245 -8.38 9.49 -11.03
N VAL A 246 -7.74 9.46 -12.17
CA VAL A 246 -6.47 8.79 -12.40
C VAL A 246 -5.66 9.56 -13.43
N GLY A 247 -4.34 9.69 -13.23
CA GLY A 247 -3.43 10.28 -14.21
C GLY A 247 -3.80 11.70 -14.64
N GLY A 248 -4.40 12.49 -13.75
CA GLY A 248 -4.84 13.85 -14.08
C GLY A 248 -6.09 13.93 -14.96
N ARG A 249 -6.88 12.86 -15.03
CA ARG A 249 -8.16 12.79 -15.76
C ARG A 249 -9.27 12.26 -14.86
N MET A 250 -10.48 12.65 -15.18
CA MET A 250 -11.69 11.98 -14.72
C MET A 250 -12.06 10.91 -15.75
N LEU A 251 -12.06 9.65 -15.35
CA LEU A 251 -12.42 8.53 -16.20
C LEU A 251 -13.86 8.12 -15.96
N ARG A 252 -14.61 7.95 -17.04
CA ARG A 252 -15.96 7.38 -17.04
C ARG A 252 -15.87 5.96 -17.57
N LEU A 253 -16.14 4.99 -16.70
CA LEU A 253 -16.14 3.57 -17.04
C LEU A 253 -17.58 3.10 -17.16
N THR A 254 -17.96 2.66 -18.35
CA THR A 254 -19.33 2.20 -18.64
C THR A 254 -19.35 0.74 -19.03
N ALA A 255 -20.44 0.08 -18.70
CA ALA A 255 -20.74 -1.26 -19.18
C ALA A 255 -22.19 -1.34 -19.64
N ARG A 256 -22.45 -2.09 -20.71
CA ARG A 256 -23.81 -2.36 -21.19
C ARG A 256 -23.96 -3.84 -21.45
N SER A 257 -25.10 -4.40 -21.05
CA SER A 257 -25.45 -5.77 -21.40
C SER A 257 -26.20 -5.75 -22.72
N GLU A 258 -25.61 -6.37 -23.74
CA GLU A 258 -26.21 -6.51 -25.06
C GLU A 258 -26.25 -8.01 -25.44
N GLU A 259 -27.42 -8.59 -25.64
CA GLU A 259 -27.62 -10.01 -26.01
C GLU A 259 -26.88 -11.01 -25.08
N GLY A 260 -26.80 -10.68 -23.77
CA GLY A 260 -26.12 -11.52 -22.79
C GLY A 260 -24.62 -11.32 -22.70
N ASN A 261 -24.04 -10.44 -23.51
CA ASN A 261 -22.62 -10.06 -23.47
C ASN A 261 -22.44 -8.68 -22.88
N CYS A 262 -21.35 -8.50 -22.13
CA CYS A 262 -20.99 -7.21 -21.57
C CYS A 262 -20.07 -6.43 -22.51
N ARG A 263 -20.50 -5.25 -22.90
CA ARG A 263 -19.69 -4.30 -23.65
C ARG A 263 -19.18 -3.21 -22.71
N TYR A 264 -17.88 -3.01 -22.71
CA TYR A 264 -17.20 -2.05 -21.85
C TYR A 264 -16.66 -0.89 -22.67
N ALA A 265 -16.71 0.30 -22.09
CA ALA A 265 -16.03 1.47 -22.63
C ALA A 265 -15.47 2.33 -21.49
N VAL A 266 -14.42 3.05 -21.78
CA VAL A 266 -13.82 4.05 -20.91
C VAL A 266 -13.59 5.32 -21.70
N SER A 267 -13.88 6.46 -21.10
CA SER A 267 -13.50 7.76 -21.65
C SER A 267 -12.80 8.62 -20.61
N GLY A 268 -11.82 9.38 -21.05
CA GLY A 268 -11.06 10.32 -20.26
C GLY A 268 -11.55 11.75 -20.49
N TRP A 269 -11.88 12.42 -19.42
CA TRP A 269 -12.45 13.77 -19.40
C TRP A 269 -11.49 14.73 -18.70
N ASP A 270 -11.37 15.93 -19.26
CA ASP A 270 -10.71 17.02 -18.58
C ASP A 270 -11.73 17.71 -17.63
N PRO A 271 -11.52 17.66 -16.32
CA PRO A 271 -12.46 18.25 -15.37
C PRO A 271 -12.51 19.78 -15.41
N LEU A 272 -11.49 20.44 -15.98
CA LEU A 272 -11.49 21.90 -16.11
C LEU A 272 -12.41 22.39 -17.23
N SER A 273 -12.34 21.76 -18.40
CA SER A 273 -13.13 22.12 -19.58
C SER A 273 -14.45 21.36 -19.67
N GLY A 274 -14.57 20.23 -18.95
CA GLY A 274 -15.71 19.32 -19.05
C GLY A 274 -15.75 18.57 -20.40
N GLN A 275 -14.65 18.56 -21.15
CA GLN A 275 -14.59 17.93 -22.47
C GLN A 275 -14.06 16.50 -22.37
N GLU A 276 -14.65 15.63 -23.19
CA GLU A 276 -14.08 14.31 -23.46
C GLU A 276 -12.82 14.48 -24.31
N ILE A 277 -11.69 13.99 -23.80
CA ILE A 277 -10.39 14.07 -24.48
C ILE A 277 -10.12 12.82 -25.31
N TRP A 278 -10.52 11.67 -24.79
CA TRP A 278 -10.36 10.39 -25.47
C TRP A 278 -11.42 9.37 -25.04
N GLN A 279 -11.66 8.37 -25.90
CA GLN A 279 -12.54 7.24 -25.63
C GLN A 279 -11.94 5.94 -26.15
N ARG A 280 -12.17 4.85 -25.39
CA ARG A 280 -11.83 3.49 -25.81
C ARG A 280 -12.96 2.52 -25.49
N ALA A 281 -13.27 1.67 -26.44
CA ALA A 281 -14.21 0.57 -26.28
C ALA A 281 -13.49 -0.76 -26.09
N GLY A 282 -14.15 -1.72 -25.47
CA GLY A 282 -13.74 -3.11 -25.39
C GLY A 282 -12.80 -3.47 -24.26
N VAL A 283 -12.20 -2.51 -23.53
CA VAL A 283 -11.30 -2.83 -22.40
C VAL A 283 -12.12 -2.92 -21.11
N ASN A 284 -12.01 -4.05 -20.43
CA ASN A 284 -12.66 -4.31 -19.14
C ASN A 284 -11.66 -4.10 -18.00
N PHE A 285 -11.92 -3.15 -17.14
CA PHE A 285 -11.11 -2.85 -15.94
C PHE A 285 -11.62 -3.54 -14.66
N GLY A 286 -12.62 -4.41 -14.76
CA GLY A 286 -13.18 -5.12 -13.62
C GLY A 286 -14.05 -4.26 -12.70
N THR A 287 -14.45 -3.06 -13.13
CA THR A 287 -15.10 -2.06 -12.27
C THR A 287 -16.53 -1.69 -12.71
N ALA A 288 -17.12 -2.43 -13.64
CA ALA A 288 -18.45 -2.14 -14.15
C ALA A 288 -19.53 -2.26 -13.08
N ASP A 289 -20.50 -1.38 -13.11
CA ASP A 289 -21.66 -1.38 -12.18
C ASP A 289 -23.02 -1.56 -12.88
N ALA A 290 -23.02 -1.88 -14.17
CA ALA A 290 -24.25 -2.10 -14.94
C ALA A 290 -24.96 -3.41 -14.58
N ILE A 291 -26.28 -3.41 -14.65
CA ILE A 291 -27.11 -4.61 -14.43
C ILE A 291 -26.70 -5.72 -15.41
N GLY A 292 -26.40 -6.90 -14.90
CA GLY A 292 -25.93 -8.04 -15.68
C GLY A 292 -24.43 -8.04 -16.02
N CYS A 293 -23.72 -6.92 -15.81
CA CYS A 293 -22.29 -6.78 -16.07
C CYS A 293 -21.49 -6.34 -14.85
N ALA A 294 -22.10 -6.33 -13.68
CA ALA A 294 -21.49 -5.79 -12.47
C ALA A 294 -20.21 -6.54 -12.06
N GLN A 295 -19.13 -5.81 -11.96
CA GLN A 295 -17.81 -6.29 -11.48
C GLN A 295 -17.28 -5.26 -10.48
N ARG A 296 -17.62 -5.42 -9.23
CA ARG A 296 -17.30 -4.42 -8.18
C ARG A 296 -15.87 -4.56 -7.65
N ARG A 297 -14.90 -4.43 -8.50
CA ARG A 297 -13.49 -4.36 -8.14
C ARG A 297 -12.99 -2.94 -8.35
N ASP A 298 -11.96 -2.57 -7.60
CA ASP A 298 -11.23 -1.36 -7.91
C ASP A 298 -10.37 -1.60 -9.17
N PRO A 299 -10.16 -0.59 -10.03
CA PRO A 299 -9.34 -0.78 -11.21
C PRO A 299 -7.90 -1.09 -10.79
N LEU A 300 -7.32 -2.12 -11.42
CA LEU A 300 -5.91 -2.44 -11.23
C LEU A 300 -5.05 -1.44 -11.97
N GLY A 301 -3.89 -1.07 -11.42
CA GLY A 301 -2.99 -0.15 -12.09
C GLY A 301 -1.90 0.40 -11.19
N ALA A 302 -1.38 1.52 -11.60
CA ALA A 302 -0.49 2.38 -10.85
C ALA A 302 -0.95 3.84 -11.02
N ARG A 303 -0.19 4.79 -10.54
CA ARG A 303 -0.53 6.20 -10.43
C ARG A 303 -1.15 6.84 -11.69
N SER A 304 -0.64 6.51 -12.88
CA SER A 304 -1.11 7.08 -14.15
C SER A 304 -1.65 6.04 -15.13
N VAL A 305 -1.54 4.77 -14.81
CA VAL A 305 -1.88 3.67 -15.72
C VAL A 305 -2.90 2.72 -15.13
N LEU A 306 -3.74 2.16 -16.00
CA LEU A 306 -4.74 1.16 -15.67
C LEU A 306 -4.48 -0.14 -16.41
N VAL A 307 -4.71 -1.26 -15.72
CA VAL A 307 -4.62 -2.60 -16.31
C VAL A 307 -6.03 -3.12 -16.58
N GLY A 308 -6.30 -3.45 -17.82
CA GLY A 308 -7.56 -4.01 -18.26
C GLY A 308 -7.39 -5.29 -19.09
N VAL A 309 -8.50 -5.90 -19.41
CA VAL A 309 -8.57 -7.10 -20.27
C VAL A 309 -9.39 -6.76 -21.51
N SER A 310 -8.82 -7.00 -22.68
CA SER A 310 -9.50 -6.85 -23.97
C SER A 310 -10.41 -8.04 -24.29
N PRO A 311 -11.34 -7.92 -25.24
CA PRO A 311 -12.30 -8.98 -25.56
C PRO A 311 -11.66 -10.30 -26.02
N ASP A 312 -10.45 -10.23 -26.59
CA ASP A 312 -9.66 -11.39 -27.00
C ASP A 312 -8.84 -12.01 -25.85
N GLY A 313 -9.06 -11.57 -24.61
CA GLY A 313 -8.44 -12.12 -23.41
C GLY A 313 -7.00 -11.66 -23.13
N LYS A 314 -6.49 -10.70 -23.90
CA LYS A 314 -5.18 -10.09 -23.65
C LYS A 314 -5.29 -9.06 -22.55
N GLN A 315 -4.26 -8.97 -21.71
CA GLN A 315 -4.15 -7.86 -20.78
C GLN A 315 -3.49 -6.65 -21.46
N ALA A 316 -3.95 -5.48 -21.07
CA ALA A 316 -3.44 -4.23 -21.62
C ALA A 316 -3.21 -3.22 -20.51
N VAL A 317 -2.14 -2.43 -20.64
CA VAL A 317 -1.88 -1.26 -19.80
C VAL A 317 -2.28 -0.02 -20.59
N LEU A 318 -3.18 0.76 -20.02
CA LEU A 318 -3.70 1.99 -20.61
C LEU A 318 -3.17 3.19 -19.84
N ASP A 319 -2.68 4.19 -20.56
CA ASP A 319 -2.39 5.51 -20.01
C ASP A 319 -3.71 6.25 -19.75
N ALA A 320 -3.95 6.62 -18.49
CA ALA A 320 -5.18 7.32 -18.11
C ALA A 320 -5.23 8.75 -18.66
N TYR A 321 -4.09 9.37 -18.95
CA TYR A 321 -4.03 10.76 -19.41
C TYR A 321 -4.50 10.93 -20.86
N ASP A 322 -4.06 10.08 -21.76
CA ASP A 322 -4.32 10.20 -23.22
C ASP A 322 -5.01 8.98 -23.83
N GLY A 323 -5.29 7.94 -23.05
CA GLY A 323 -5.99 6.73 -23.49
C GLY A 323 -5.13 5.81 -24.37
N ARG A 324 -3.82 6.02 -24.51
CA ARG A 324 -2.97 5.12 -25.29
C ARG A 324 -2.79 3.77 -24.59
N LEU A 325 -2.73 2.72 -25.38
CA LEU A 325 -2.29 1.41 -24.89
C LEU A 325 -0.75 1.40 -24.88
N LEU A 326 -0.19 1.37 -23.66
CA LEU A 326 1.26 1.38 -23.45
C LEU A 326 1.86 -0.03 -23.59
N LEU A 327 1.06 -1.05 -23.29
CA LEU A 327 1.45 -2.44 -23.42
C LEU A 327 0.18 -3.27 -23.72
N VAL A 328 0.31 -4.24 -24.64
CA VAL A 328 -0.69 -5.29 -24.85
C VAL A 328 0.04 -6.62 -24.78
N THR A 329 -0.43 -7.53 -23.93
CA THR A 329 0.18 -8.85 -23.77
C THR A 329 -0.34 -9.85 -24.80
N ASP A 330 0.36 -10.97 -24.95
CA ASP A 330 -0.18 -12.12 -25.66
C ASP A 330 -1.23 -12.85 -24.81
N VAL A 331 -2.06 -13.64 -25.47
CA VAL A 331 -3.07 -14.47 -24.78
C VAL A 331 -2.40 -15.43 -23.81
N GLY A 332 -2.92 -15.51 -22.59
CA GLY A 332 -2.37 -16.35 -21.52
C GLY A 332 -1.23 -15.70 -20.71
N THR A 333 -0.64 -14.64 -21.23
CA THR A 333 0.37 -13.84 -20.51
C THR A 333 -0.31 -12.95 -19.48
N LYS A 334 0.25 -12.85 -18.27
CA LYS A 334 -0.34 -12.08 -17.16
C LYS A 334 0.57 -10.93 -16.73
N ILE A 335 0.00 -9.78 -16.52
CA ILE A 335 0.64 -8.66 -15.81
C ILE A 335 0.57 -8.98 -14.32
N VAL A 336 1.73 -9.13 -13.69
CA VAL A 336 1.87 -9.45 -12.26
C VAL A 336 1.91 -8.20 -11.41
N ALA A 337 2.63 -7.17 -11.88
CA ALA A 337 2.72 -5.87 -11.26
C ALA A 337 2.99 -4.81 -12.33
N VAL A 338 2.68 -3.55 -12.03
CA VAL A 338 2.93 -2.43 -12.91
C VAL A 338 3.29 -1.20 -12.06
N ASP A 339 4.23 -0.41 -12.55
CA ASP A 339 4.45 0.97 -12.12
C ASP A 339 4.24 1.93 -13.30
N ASP A 340 4.60 3.21 -13.17
CA ASP A 340 4.43 4.20 -14.25
C ASP A 340 5.38 4.01 -15.45
N ARG A 341 6.37 3.12 -15.34
CA ARG A 341 7.40 2.92 -16.38
C ARG A 341 7.50 1.48 -16.87
N HIS A 342 7.19 0.53 -16.00
CA HIS A 342 7.46 -0.88 -16.25
C HIS A 342 6.23 -1.74 -15.92
N ALA A 343 6.13 -2.85 -16.59
CA ALA A 343 5.23 -3.93 -16.26
C ALA A 343 6.02 -5.22 -16.03
N LEU A 344 5.80 -5.86 -14.90
CA LEU A 344 6.27 -7.21 -14.63
C LEU A 344 5.26 -8.19 -15.22
N VAL A 345 5.69 -8.95 -16.19
CA VAL A 345 4.83 -9.79 -17.03
C VAL A 345 5.25 -11.25 -16.88
N ARG A 346 4.29 -12.12 -16.65
CA ARG A 346 4.48 -13.56 -16.59
C ARG A 346 4.08 -14.22 -17.91
N ALA A 347 4.94 -15.05 -18.44
CA ALA A 347 4.70 -15.76 -19.69
C ALA A 347 3.53 -16.77 -19.56
N ALA A 348 2.91 -17.12 -20.68
CA ALA A 348 1.77 -18.03 -20.73
C ALA A 348 2.11 -19.45 -20.21
N ASP A 349 3.35 -19.90 -20.41
CA ASP A 349 3.85 -21.19 -19.93
C ASP A 349 4.14 -21.21 -18.41
N GLN A 350 3.96 -20.09 -17.73
CA GLN A 350 4.21 -19.89 -16.31
C GLN A 350 5.67 -20.07 -15.84
N ARG A 351 6.62 -20.26 -16.75
CA ARG A 351 8.02 -20.60 -16.44
C ARG A 351 8.98 -19.43 -16.43
N SER A 352 8.53 -18.27 -16.90
CA SER A 352 9.36 -17.08 -16.91
C SER A 352 8.57 -15.83 -16.57
N VAL A 353 9.29 -14.85 -16.05
CA VAL A 353 8.82 -13.47 -15.86
C VAL A 353 9.76 -12.53 -16.59
N SER A 354 9.21 -11.46 -17.12
CA SER A 354 9.98 -10.41 -17.78
C SER A 354 9.52 -9.04 -17.32
N VAL A 355 10.43 -8.08 -17.28
CA VAL A 355 10.06 -6.67 -17.17
C VAL A 355 10.00 -6.06 -18.56
N ARG A 356 8.89 -5.42 -18.86
CA ARG A 356 8.67 -4.68 -20.10
C ARG A 356 8.53 -3.20 -19.81
N GLU A 357 9.14 -2.38 -20.65
CA GLU A 357 8.97 -0.93 -20.58
C GLU A 357 7.61 -0.54 -21.13
N LEU A 358 6.91 0.36 -20.41
CA LEU A 358 5.65 0.91 -20.89
C LEU A 358 5.90 1.95 -21.99
N GLY A 359 5.04 1.94 -23.00
CA GLY A 359 5.12 2.85 -24.14
C GLY A 359 5.97 2.35 -25.31
N GLY A 360 7.07 1.64 -25.08
CA GLY A 360 7.87 0.98 -26.12
C GLY A 360 7.59 -0.51 -26.27
N GLY A 361 7.08 -1.13 -25.21
CA GLY A 361 6.82 -2.58 -25.17
C GLY A 361 8.09 -3.43 -25.14
N GLU A 362 9.27 -2.82 -25.09
CA GLU A 362 10.55 -3.53 -25.07
C GLU A 362 10.70 -4.38 -23.83
N THR A 363 11.18 -5.60 -24.01
CA THR A 363 11.58 -6.46 -22.88
C THR A 363 12.94 -6.00 -22.39
N ARG A 364 13.00 -5.49 -21.18
CA ARG A 364 14.25 -5.06 -20.54
C ARG A 364 15.09 -6.26 -20.14
N TRP A 365 14.45 -7.25 -19.51
CA TRP A 365 15.08 -8.51 -19.13
C TRP A 365 14.03 -9.61 -18.91
N THR A 366 14.51 -10.85 -18.90
CA THR A 366 13.71 -12.04 -18.63
C THR A 366 14.47 -12.95 -17.68
N ARG A 367 13.76 -13.58 -16.74
CA ARG A 367 14.31 -14.64 -15.88
C ARG A 367 13.36 -15.81 -15.78
N SER A 368 13.92 -16.98 -15.46
CA SER A 368 13.12 -18.14 -15.07
C SER A 368 12.42 -17.86 -13.74
N ALA A 369 11.21 -18.35 -13.59
CA ALA A 369 10.43 -18.20 -12.38
C ALA A 369 9.79 -19.53 -11.98
N GLU A 370 9.62 -19.73 -10.67
CA GLU A 370 8.78 -20.82 -10.15
C GLU A 370 7.31 -20.63 -10.55
N GLU A 371 6.53 -21.68 -10.46
CA GLU A 371 5.08 -21.57 -10.53
C GLU A 371 4.59 -20.67 -9.38
N GLU A 372 3.93 -19.57 -9.72
CA GLU A 372 3.40 -18.58 -8.78
C GLU A 372 4.43 -17.93 -7.81
N PRO A 373 5.50 -17.31 -8.29
CA PRO A 373 6.38 -16.56 -7.42
C PRO A 373 5.58 -15.38 -6.83
N ARG A 374 5.77 -15.11 -5.55
CA ARG A 374 5.33 -13.84 -4.98
C ARG A 374 6.28 -12.78 -5.52
N ALA A 375 5.74 -11.88 -6.32
CA ALA A 375 6.53 -10.83 -6.94
C ALA A 375 5.87 -9.48 -6.76
N SER A 376 6.67 -8.44 -6.58
CA SER A 376 6.25 -7.05 -6.59
C SER A 376 7.19 -6.22 -7.44
N LEU A 377 6.69 -5.09 -7.91
CA LEU A 377 7.45 -4.11 -8.67
C LEU A 377 7.32 -2.75 -7.98
N THR A 378 8.46 -2.16 -7.69
CA THR A 378 8.57 -0.79 -7.19
C THR A 378 9.52 -0.02 -8.09
N PRO A 379 9.53 1.31 -8.06
CA PRO A 379 10.51 2.08 -8.83
C PRO A 379 11.97 1.74 -8.53
N ALA A 380 12.25 1.20 -7.33
CA ALA A 380 13.60 0.88 -6.88
C ALA A 380 13.99 -0.58 -7.12
N ALA A 381 13.05 -1.52 -7.13
CA ALA A 381 13.35 -2.93 -7.29
C ALA A 381 12.15 -3.76 -7.75
N ALA A 382 12.42 -4.78 -8.57
CA ALA A 382 11.55 -5.92 -8.78
C ALA A 382 11.94 -7.02 -7.78
N ILE A 383 11.00 -7.42 -6.92
CA ILE A 383 11.26 -8.33 -5.81
C ILE A 383 10.55 -9.65 -6.03
N PHE A 384 11.26 -10.74 -5.77
CA PHE A 384 10.76 -12.09 -5.90
C PHE A 384 10.99 -12.87 -4.59
N ALA A 385 9.93 -13.41 -4.02
CA ALA A 385 10.04 -14.37 -2.94
C ALA A 385 9.80 -15.79 -3.50
N GLU A 386 10.87 -16.55 -3.56
CA GLU A 386 10.89 -17.93 -4.02
C GLU A 386 10.72 -18.87 -2.82
N ARG A 387 10.12 -20.04 -3.03
CA ARG A 387 9.82 -20.99 -1.94
C ARG A 387 10.80 -22.14 -1.84
N GLU A 388 11.30 -22.62 -2.97
CA GLU A 388 12.14 -23.81 -3.02
C GLU A 388 13.42 -23.58 -3.87
N PRO A 389 14.56 -23.26 -3.25
CA PRO A 389 14.77 -22.96 -1.83
C PRO A 389 14.19 -21.58 -1.46
N SER A 390 13.83 -21.39 -0.19
CA SER A 390 13.35 -20.09 0.29
C SER A 390 14.40 -18.98 0.03
N ARG A 391 14.07 -18.04 -0.86
CA ARG A 391 14.95 -16.96 -1.30
C ARG A 391 14.16 -15.68 -1.51
N LEU A 392 14.80 -14.57 -1.20
CA LEU A 392 14.34 -13.23 -1.54
C LEU A 392 15.35 -12.60 -2.49
N VAL A 393 14.91 -12.28 -3.70
CA VAL A 393 15.74 -11.71 -4.76
C VAL A 393 15.18 -10.34 -5.12
N ALA A 394 16.04 -9.32 -5.13
CA ALA A 394 15.73 -7.99 -5.63
C ALA A 394 16.57 -7.71 -6.87
N LEU A 395 15.93 -7.25 -7.94
CA LEU A 395 16.57 -6.91 -9.21
C LEU A 395 16.26 -5.47 -9.56
N ASP A 396 17.19 -4.80 -10.21
CA ASP A 396 16.95 -3.51 -10.83
C ASP A 396 15.86 -3.62 -11.92
N PRO A 397 14.80 -2.82 -11.89
CA PRO A 397 13.72 -2.93 -12.86
C PRO A 397 14.13 -2.66 -14.30
N GLY A 398 15.08 -1.75 -14.52
CA GLY A 398 15.52 -1.36 -15.85
C GLY A 398 16.52 -2.31 -16.48
N THR A 399 17.43 -2.88 -15.67
CA THR A 399 18.58 -3.67 -16.18
C THR A 399 18.48 -5.16 -15.84
N GLY A 400 17.72 -5.53 -14.82
CA GLY A 400 17.70 -6.90 -14.28
C GLY A 400 18.92 -7.26 -13.44
N ALA A 401 19.80 -6.30 -13.16
CA ALA A 401 20.95 -6.52 -12.29
C ALA A 401 20.53 -6.89 -10.88
N GLU A 402 21.24 -7.83 -10.28
CA GLU A 402 20.94 -8.31 -8.92
C GLU A 402 21.34 -7.26 -7.88
N LEU A 403 20.35 -6.71 -7.21
CA LEU A 403 20.52 -5.75 -6.11
C LEU A 403 20.70 -6.45 -4.77
N ALA A 404 20.01 -7.56 -4.56
CA ALA A 404 20.13 -8.41 -3.38
C ALA A 404 19.65 -9.83 -3.68
N ASN A 405 20.25 -10.81 -2.96
CA ASN A 405 19.89 -12.20 -3.09
C ASN A 405 20.15 -12.93 -1.77
N LEU A 406 19.09 -13.25 -1.06
CA LEU A 406 19.12 -13.76 0.28
C LEU A 406 18.48 -15.14 0.38
N ARG A 407 19.13 -16.09 1.03
CA ARG A 407 18.49 -17.34 1.46
C ARG A 407 17.74 -17.07 2.76
N THR A 408 16.45 -16.82 2.66
CA THR A 408 15.61 -16.47 3.80
C THR A 408 14.15 -16.80 3.53
N ALA A 409 13.40 -17.09 4.59
CA ALA A 409 11.94 -17.17 4.54
C ALA A 409 11.26 -15.81 4.84
N ALA A 410 12.05 -14.79 5.15
CA ALA A 410 11.54 -13.45 5.41
C ALA A 410 10.90 -12.83 4.15
N ASN A 411 9.88 -12.00 4.36
CA ASN A 411 9.27 -11.22 3.28
C ASN A 411 9.88 -9.82 3.24
N ALA A 412 9.89 -9.20 2.07
CA ALA A 412 10.13 -7.77 1.96
C ALA A 412 8.94 -7.01 2.55
N LEU A 413 9.20 -6.10 3.48
CA LEU A 413 8.18 -5.30 4.18
C LEU A 413 8.13 -3.87 3.67
N ALA A 414 9.29 -3.28 3.37
CA ALA A 414 9.39 -1.94 2.80
C ALA A 414 10.59 -1.87 1.85
N VAL A 415 10.48 -1.07 0.80
CA VAL A 415 11.51 -0.88 -0.23
C VAL A 415 11.83 0.60 -0.34
N GLY A 416 13.10 0.93 -0.24
CA GLY A 416 13.63 2.27 -0.50
C GLY A 416 14.61 2.26 -1.67
N ALA A 417 15.11 3.42 -2.04
CA ALA A 417 16.06 3.55 -3.15
C ALA A 417 17.36 2.76 -2.97
N ASN A 418 17.84 2.62 -1.72
CA ASN A 418 19.14 2.04 -1.42
C ASN A 418 19.07 0.68 -0.71
N GLY A 419 17.87 0.10 -0.59
CA GLY A 419 17.71 -1.17 0.11
C GLY A 419 16.27 -1.46 0.52
N MET A 420 16.09 -2.56 1.22
CA MET A 420 14.78 -3.03 1.67
C MET A 420 14.79 -3.47 3.13
N VAL A 421 13.68 -3.28 3.80
CA VAL A 421 13.41 -3.88 5.11
C VAL A 421 12.74 -5.22 4.88
N ILE A 422 13.30 -6.25 5.49
CA ILE A 422 12.76 -7.61 5.46
C ILE A 422 12.28 -8.01 6.84
N GLY A 423 11.35 -8.98 6.91
CA GLY A 423 10.85 -9.41 8.21
C GLY A 423 10.20 -10.77 8.21
N GLU A 424 10.30 -11.42 9.38
CA GLU A 424 9.63 -12.67 9.69
C GLU A 424 9.17 -12.65 11.17
N GLY A 425 7.87 -12.82 11.38
CA GLY A 425 7.28 -12.74 12.72
C GLY A 425 7.53 -11.40 13.39
N ARG A 426 8.37 -11.35 14.41
CA ARG A 426 8.77 -10.13 15.13
C ARG A 426 10.19 -9.66 14.80
N GLN A 427 10.88 -10.34 13.93
CA GLN A 427 12.20 -9.94 13.50
C GLN A 427 12.09 -9.09 12.25
N ILE A 428 12.84 -8.00 12.21
CA ILE A 428 13.05 -7.18 11.04
C ILE A 428 14.55 -7.01 10.80
N GLY A 429 14.92 -6.83 9.56
CA GLY A 429 16.29 -6.54 9.17
C GLY A 429 16.33 -5.62 7.96
N TYR A 430 17.46 -4.96 7.76
CA TYR A 430 17.69 -4.11 6.60
C TYR A 430 18.75 -4.73 5.70
N VAL A 431 18.46 -4.73 4.42
CA VAL A 431 19.34 -5.20 3.35
C VAL A 431 19.67 -4.02 2.47
N SER A 432 20.93 -3.67 2.37
CA SER A 432 21.39 -2.66 1.42
C SER A 432 21.46 -3.26 0.02
N PHE A 433 21.02 -2.51 -0.97
CA PHE A 433 21.21 -2.86 -2.37
C PHE A 433 22.69 -2.69 -2.73
N GLN A 434 23.23 -3.67 -3.46
CA GLN A 434 24.58 -3.56 -3.98
C GLN A 434 24.59 -2.47 -5.04
N SER A 435 25.58 -1.59 -5.01
CA SER A 435 25.78 -0.62 -6.08
C SER A 435 26.08 -1.39 -7.38
N THR A 436 25.27 -1.12 -8.40
CA THR A 436 25.45 -1.67 -9.76
C THR A 436 26.46 -0.89 -10.55
N ASP A 437 27.24 0.00 -9.93
CA ASP A 437 28.34 0.65 -10.61
C ASP A 437 29.36 -0.43 -11.02
N PRO A 438 29.56 -0.69 -12.30
CA PRO A 438 30.67 -1.50 -12.76
C PRO A 438 31.94 -0.73 -12.37
N ALA A 439 32.65 -1.24 -11.37
CA ALA A 439 33.95 -0.72 -10.99
C ALA A 439 34.83 -0.65 -12.23
N GLY A 440 35.24 0.58 -12.58
CA GLY A 440 36.39 0.96 -13.36
C GLY A 440 36.51 0.53 -14.78
#